data_3e098092f81f0c62a7da8b229c91e107
#
_entry.id   3e098092f81f0c62a7da8b229c91e107
#
_cell.length_a   1.000
_cell.length_b   1.000
_cell.length_c   1.000
_cell.angle_alpha   90.00
_cell.angle_beta   90.00
_cell.angle_gamma   90.00
#
_symmetry.space_group_name_H-M   'P 1'
#
loop_
_entity.id
_entity.type
_entity.pdbx_description
1 polymer ?
#
loop_
_entity_poly.entity_id
_entity_poly.type
_entity_poly.pdbx_seq_one_letter_code
_entity_poly.pdbx_strand_id
1 'polypeptide(L)'
;LPAGKFATLAKISPRGALLLRKLKNGSGMFYWRSEHNGKELREPIGAFDTSAPPKSIKPTERGYSFSAAVRAAEVLSTQHLGNIDGGGYQTLKKAKKKEHAQAMERAQELEQQTLEKLLLAYCDYLQNLGKISHQEARNVLRLHVIEAFPKLARSPASQITTEQVADVMRRLIQDGKRRSANKLRSYMRAAFQCAKSAKTNPSIPLSFKSFAISVNPVSDTTPDPQGNQADKNPINFFGLQRYWKHIKAQNDYRSALLRFHLATGGQRIAQLLRLTNADIHSDHIVLHDP
;
A
#
# COMPACT_ATOMS: atom_id res chain seq x y z
N LEU A 1 -16.01 -54.59 -6.17
CA LEU A 1 -14.76 -54.22 -5.49
C LEU A 1 -15.06 -54.03 -3.99
N PRO A 2 -14.32 -54.71 -3.08
CA PRO A 2 -14.47 -54.45 -1.65
C PRO A 2 -14.14 -53.00 -1.29
N ALA A 3 -14.80 -52.45 -0.25
CA ALA A 3 -14.54 -51.07 0.20
C ALA A 3 -13.06 -50.89 0.59
N GLY A 4 -12.48 -49.79 0.14
CA GLY A 4 -11.06 -49.45 0.38
C GLY A 4 -10.06 -50.04 -0.60
N LYS A 5 -10.42 -51.02 -1.42
CA LYS A 5 -9.51 -51.59 -2.43
C LYS A 5 -9.53 -50.80 -3.73
N PHE A 6 -8.40 -50.86 -4.46
CA PHE A 6 -8.23 -50.23 -5.78
C PHE A 6 -8.39 -51.25 -6.91
N ALA A 7 -9.02 -50.86 -8.01
CA ALA A 7 -9.00 -51.55 -9.27
C ALA A 7 -8.33 -50.71 -10.33
N THR A 8 -7.46 -51.30 -11.13
CA THR A 8 -6.86 -50.64 -12.30
C THR A 8 -7.88 -50.69 -13.45
N LEU A 9 -8.23 -49.53 -14.00
CA LEU A 9 -9.21 -49.42 -15.07
C LEU A 9 -8.57 -49.26 -16.46
N ALA A 10 -7.49 -48.47 -16.55
CA ALA A 10 -6.82 -48.21 -17.81
C ALA A 10 -5.34 -47.86 -17.60
N LYS A 11 -4.51 -48.12 -18.60
CA LYS A 11 -3.19 -47.55 -18.73
C LYS A 11 -3.32 -46.08 -19.17
N ILE A 12 -2.49 -45.22 -18.65
CA ILE A 12 -2.46 -43.80 -18.97
C ILE A 12 -1.15 -43.44 -19.67
N SER A 13 -1.26 -42.81 -20.83
CA SER A 13 -0.12 -42.29 -21.56
C SER A 13 0.18 -40.84 -21.08
N PRO A 14 1.44 -40.43 -21.02
CA PRO A 14 2.66 -41.19 -21.32
C PRO A 14 3.08 -42.15 -20.20
N ARG A 15 2.58 -42.01 -18.96
CA ARG A 15 2.98 -42.85 -17.83
C ARG A 15 1.89 -43.01 -16.78
N GLY A 16 1.72 -44.24 -16.29
CA GLY A 16 0.87 -44.56 -15.15
C GLY A 16 -0.41 -45.31 -15.49
N ALA A 17 -1.35 -45.34 -14.56
CA ALA A 17 -2.63 -46.01 -14.69
C ALA A 17 -3.75 -45.26 -13.98
N LEU A 18 -4.97 -45.36 -14.52
CA LEU A 18 -6.19 -44.90 -13.85
C LEU A 18 -6.69 -46.00 -12.91
N LEU A 19 -6.89 -45.65 -11.66
CA LEU A 19 -7.45 -46.51 -10.63
C LEU A 19 -8.82 -46.00 -10.18
N LEU A 20 -9.69 -46.93 -9.79
CA LEU A 20 -10.93 -46.65 -9.06
C LEU A 20 -10.84 -47.27 -7.67
N ARG A 21 -11.15 -46.47 -6.66
CA ARG A 21 -11.29 -46.91 -5.27
C ARG A 21 -12.75 -46.86 -4.85
N LYS A 22 -13.28 -47.94 -4.33
CA LYS A 22 -14.62 -47.95 -3.70
C LYS A 22 -14.50 -47.40 -2.28
N LEU A 23 -15.28 -46.34 -1.97
CA LEU A 23 -15.35 -45.75 -0.64
C LEU A 23 -16.34 -46.51 0.26
N LYS A 24 -16.27 -46.31 1.58
CA LYS A 24 -17.14 -46.97 2.58
C LYS A 24 -18.63 -46.65 2.36
N ASN A 25 -18.94 -45.46 1.86
CA ASN A 25 -20.30 -45.02 1.52
C ASN A 25 -20.84 -45.58 0.20
N GLY A 26 -20.12 -46.50 -0.45
CA GLY A 26 -20.51 -47.10 -1.71
C GLY A 26 -20.12 -46.32 -2.96
N SER A 27 -19.72 -45.05 -2.85
CA SER A 27 -19.27 -44.22 -3.99
C SER A 27 -17.88 -44.64 -4.46
N GLY A 28 -17.52 -44.26 -5.72
CA GLY A 28 -16.21 -44.49 -6.29
C GLY A 28 -15.39 -43.22 -6.32
N MET A 29 -14.06 -43.35 -6.27
CA MET A 29 -13.13 -42.24 -6.45
C MET A 29 -12.02 -42.63 -7.39
N PHE A 30 -11.76 -41.81 -8.39
CA PHE A 30 -10.68 -42.02 -9.36
C PHE A 30 -9.36 -41.53 -8.83
N TYR A 31 -8.29 -42.28 -9.17
CA TYR A 31 -6.90 -41.92 -8.86
C TYR A 31 -6.03 -42.16 -10.08
N TRP A 32 -5.03 -41.33 -10.26
CA TRP A 32 -3.93 -41.62 -11.16
C TRP A 32 -2.78 -42.23 -10.35
N ARG A 33 -2.24 -43.38 -10.82
CA ARG A 33 -1.09 -44.03 -10.25
C ARG A 33 0.11 -43.90 -11.17
N SER A 34 1.24 -43.53 -10.61
CA SER A 34 2.54 -43.56 -11.28
C SER A 34 3.61 -44.03 -10.31
N GLU A 35 4.80 -44.22 -10.80
CA GLU A 35 5.98 -44.56 -10.01
C GLU A 35 7.09 -43.56 -10.31
N HIS A 36 7.78 -43.12 -9.28
CA HIS A 36 8.94 -42.22 -9.38
C HIS A 36 9.99 -42.67 -8.36
N ASN A 37 11.22 -42.94 -8.82
CA ASN A 37 12.34 -43.39 -8.00
C ASN A 37 11.99 -44.60 -7.07
N GLY A 38 11.30 -45.59 -7.60
CA GLY A 38 10.88 -46.79 -6.85
C GLY A 38 9.73 -46.58 -5.86
N LYS A 39 9.17 -45.37 -5.79
CA LYS A 39 8.01 -45.04 -4.93
C LYS A 39 6.74 -44.90 -5.75
N GLU A 40 5.70 -45.61 -5.32
CA GLU A 40 4.37 -45.49 -5.92
C GLU A 40 3.71 -44.17 -5.50
N LEU A 41 3.22 -43.44 -6.49
CA LEU A 41 2.42 -42.22 -6.34
C LEU A 41 0.97 -42.52 -6.70
N ARG A 42 0.04 -42.13 -5.83
CA ARG A 42 -1.41 -42.16 -6.10
C ARG A 42 -1.99 -40.77 -5.87
N GLU A 43 -2.40 -40.13 -6.95
CA GLU A 43 -2.99 -38.80 -6.89
C GLU A 43 -4.49 -38.90 -7.12
N PRO A 44 -5.34 -38.37 -6.22
CA PRO A 44 -6.78 -38.34 -6.41
C PRO A 44 -7.17 -37.39 -7.55
N ILE A 45 -8.07 -37.86 -8.41
CA ILE A 45 -8.65 -37.11 -9.51
C ILE A 45 -10.01 -36.50 -9.07
N GLY A 46 -10.90 -37.35 -8.55
CA GLY A 46 -12.20 -36.92 -8.10
C GLY A 46 -13.20 -38.07 -8.01
N ALA A 47 -14.42 -37.76 -7.55
CA ALA A 47 -15.48 -38.74 -7.38
C ALA A 47 -15.95 -39.28 -8.75
N PHE A 48 -16.34 -40.55 -8.76
CA PHE A 48 -17.00 -41.15 -9.92
C PHE A 48 -18.48 -40.75 -9.93
N ASP A 49 -18.88 -40.04 -10.97
CA ASP A 49 -20.27 -39.65 -11.20
C ASP A 49 -20.95 -40.67 -12.14
N THR A 50 -21.79 -41.51 -11.56
CA THR A 50 -22.55 -42.53 -12.30
C THR A 50 -23.63 -41.94 -13.20
N SER A 51 -24.04 -40.66 -12.96
CA SER A 51 -25.03 -39.94 -13.75
C SER A 51 -24.43 -39.22 -14.95
N ALA A 52 -23.09 -39.07 -14.98
CA ALA A 52 -22.42 -38.37 -16.07
C ALA A 52 -22.48 -39.20 -17.37
N PRO A 53 -22.68 -38.58 -18.54
CA PRO A 53 -22.59 -39.30 -19.82
C PRO A 53 -21.24 -39.99 -19.97
N PRO A 54 -21.20 -41.29 -20.31
CA PRO A 54 -19.97 -42.08 -20.30
C PRO A 54 -18.84 -41.51 -21.19
N LYS A 55 -19.22 -40.86 -22.29
CA LYS A 55 -18.28 -40.23 -23.25
C LYS A 55 -17.94 -38.77 -22.93
N SER A 56 -18.50 -38.17 -21.85
CA SER A 56 -18.16 -36.82 -21.45
C SER A 56 -16.67 -36.74 -21.07
N ILE A 57 -15.95 -35.80 -21.69
CA ILE A 57 -14.52 -35.56 -21.43
C ILE A 57 -14.30 -34.47 -20.39
N LYS A 58 -15.38 -33.78 -19.95
CA LYS A 58 -15.34 -32.76 -18.90
C LYS A 58 -15.99 -33.28 -17.63
N PRO A 59 -15.50 -32.89 -16.45
CA PRO A 59 -16.16 -33.22 -15.18
C PRO A 59 -17.51 -32.52 -15.08
N THR A 60 -18.42 -33.12 -14.32
CA THR A 60 -19.67 -32.50 -13.86
C THR A 60 -19.47 -31.87 -12.49
N GLU A 61 -20.50 -31.19 -11.97
CA GLU A 61 -20.47 -30.67 -10.59
C GLU A 61 -20.36 -31.78 -9.52
N ARG A 62 -20.79 -33.02 -9.86
CA ARG A 62 -20.77 -34.17 -8.96
C ARG A 62 -19.52 -35.02 -9.06
N GLY A 63 -18.75 -34.88 -10.14
CA GLY A 63 -17.54 -35.69 -10.33
C GLY A 63 -17.18 -35.93 -11.78
N TYR A 64 -16.60 -37.09 -12.04
CA TYR A 64 -16.02 -37.44 -13.31
C TYR A 64 -16.69 -38.68 -13.92
N SER A 65 -16.96 -38.63 -15.22
CA SER A 65 -17.18 -39.85 -16.02
C SER A 65 -15.85 -40.61 -16.17
N PHE A 66 -15.90 -41.81 -16.70
CA PHE A 66 -14.67 -42.58 -17.01
C PHE A 66 -13.77 -41.81 -18.01
N SER A 67 -14.34 -41.29 -19.09
CA SER A 67 -13.59 -40.56 -20.11
C SER A 67 -12.98 -39.26 -19.58
N ALA A 68 -13.70 -38.52 -18.73
CA ALA A 68 -13.18 -37.34 -18.06
C ALA A 68 -12.02 -37.67 -17.09
N ALA A 69 -12.12 -38.79 -16.36
CA ALA A 69 -11.08 -39.25 -15.46
C ALA A 69 -9.82 -39.70 -16.21
N VAL A 70 -9.96 -40.36 -17.36
CA VAL A 70 -8.82 -40.69 -18.25
C VAL A 70 -8.11 -39.40 -18.68
N ARG A 71 -8.86 -38.40 -19.17
CA ARG A 71 -8.28 -37.14 -19.61
C ARG A 71 -7.55 -36.40 -18.49
N ALA A 72 -8.14 -36.36 -17.29
CA ALA A 72 -7.49 -35.77 -16.13
C ALA A 72 -6.21 -36.52 -15.74
N ALA A 73 -6.21 -37.88 -15.80
CA ALA A 73 -5.03 -38.66 -15.54
C ALA A 73 -3.91 -38.44 -16.57
N GLU A 74 -4.25 -38.23 -17.86
CA GLU A 74 -3.30 -37.88 -18.92
C GLU A 74 -2.61 -36.55 -18.65
N VAL A 75 -3.36 -35.53 -18.18
CA VAL A 75 -2.81 -34.24 -17.79
C VAL A 75 -1.82 -34.38 -16.62
N LEU A 76 -2.18 -35.15 -15.59
CA LEU A 76 -1.30 -35.44 -14.46
C LEU A 76 -0.03 -36.19 -14.89
N SER A 77 -0.17 -37.16 -15.79
CA SER A 77 0.92 -37.93 -16.35
C SER A 77 1.89 -37.04 -17.15
N THR A 78 1.38 -36.18 -17.98
CA THR A 78 2.18 -35.20 -18.77
C THR A 78 2.94 -34.25 -17.86
N GLN A 79 2.27 -33.68 -16.83
CA GLN A 79 2.93 -32.82 -15.86
C GLN A 79 4.01 -33.55 -15.06
N HIS A 80 3.79 -34.79 -14.70
CA HIS A 80 4.77 -35.64 -14.01
C HIS A 80 6.01 -35.86 -14.88
N LEU A 81 5.82 -36.23 -16.13
CA LEU A 81 6.91 -36.50 -17.07
C LEU A 81 7.69 -35.21 -17.39
N GLY A 82 7.00 -34.10 -17.59
CA GLY A 82 7.64 -32.80 -17.88
C GLY A 82 8.47 -32.24 -16.72
N ASN A 83 8.33 -32.80 -15.50
CA ASN A 83 9.11 -32.41 -14.32
C ASN A 83 9.81 -33.65 -13.67
N ILE A 84 10.11 -34.65 -14.43
CA ILE A 84 10.64 -35.92 -13.86
C ILE A 84 11.99 -35.71 -13.20
N ASP A 85 12.87 -34.92 -13.80
CA ASP A 85 14.18 -34.56 -13.27
C ASP A 85 14.10 -33.64 -12.03
N GLY A 86 13.04 -32.84 -11.92
CA GLY A 86 12.74 -31.95 -10.79
C GLY A 86 11.98 -32.67 -9.64
N GLY A 87 11.83 -34.03 -9.69
CA GLY A 87 11.14 -34.78 -8.64
C GLY A 87 9.66 -35.06 -8.95
N GLY A 88 9.25 -34.88 -10.21
CA GLY A 88 7.94 -35.24 -10.73
C GLY A 88 6.77 -34.39 -10.21
N TYR A 89 5.54 -34.92 -10.31
CA TYR A 89 4.32 -34.20 -9.99
C TYR A 89 4.21 -33.78 -8.53
N GLN A 90 4.71 -34.56 -7.58
CA GLN A 90 4.63 -34.23 -6.14
C GLN A 90 5.41 -32.96 -5.80
N THR A 91 6.57 -32.76 -6.41
CA THR A 91 7.39 -31.56 -6.22
C THR A 91 6.69 -30.35 -6.82
N LEU A 92 6.11 -30.47 -8.01
CA LEU A 92 5.29 -29.41 -8.63
C LEU A 92 4.10 -29.02 -7.75
N LYS A 93 3.38 -30.01 -7.22
CA LYS A 93 2.23 -29.78 -6.33
C LYS A 93 2.63 -29.05 -5.05
N LYS A 94 3.75 -29.47 -4.43
CA LYS A 94 4.31 -28.80 -3.24
C LYS A 94 4.75 -27.36 -3.53
N ALA A 95 5.42 -27.16 -4.67
CA ALA A 95 5.85 -25.82 -5.09
C ALA A 95 4.66 -24.88 -5.32
N LYS A 96 3.63 -25.31 -6.07
CA LYS A 96 2.40 -24.54 -6.28
C LYS A 96 1.65 -24.23 -4.98
N LYS A 97 1.57 -25.21 -4.06
CA LYS A 97 0.94 -25.00 -2.75
C LYS A 97 1.70 -23.97 -1.91
N LYS A 98 3.04 -24.03 -1.93
CA LYS A 98 3.90 -23.06 -1.23
C LYS A 98 3.76 -21.66 -1.82
N GLU A 99 3.77 -21.55 -3.15
CA GLU A 99 3.58 -20.29 -3.87
C GLU A 99 2.21 -19.66 -3.55
N HIS A 100 1.15 -20.48 -3.60
CA HIS A 100 -0.20 -20.00 -3.25
C HIS A 100 -0.29 -19.55 -1.77
N ALA A 101 0.30 -20.32 -0.84
CA ALA A 101 0.34 -19.93 0.57
C ALA A 101 1.09 -18.61 0.78
N GLN A 102 2.25 -18.44 0.14
CA GLN A 102 3.02 -17.19 0.19
C GLN A 102 2.28 -16.02 -0.46
N ALA A 103 1.55 -16.26 -1.55
CA ALA A 103 0.74 -15.23 -2.19
C ALA A 103 -0.42 -14.78 -1.28
N MET A 104 -1.08 -15.72 -0.59
CA MET A 104 -2.14 -15.43 0.38
C MET A 104 -1.60 -14.65 1.59
N GLU A 105 -0.45 -15.06 2.13
CA GLU A 105 0.21 -14.36 3.24
C GLU A 105 0.58 -12.93 2.87
N ARG A 106 1.19 -12.74 1.69
CA ARG A 106 1.49 -11.39 1.16
C ARG A 106 0.25 -10.54 0.95
N ALA A 107 -0.84 -11.14 0.46
CA ALA A 107 -2.10 -10.43 0.28
C ALA A 107 -2.67 -9.96 1.62
N GLN A 108 -2.65 -10.81 2.65
CA GLN A 108 -3.08 -10.47 4.00
C GLN A 108 -2.20 -9.38 4.64
N GLU A 109 -0.88 -9.47 4.46
CA GLU A 109 0.05 -8.43 4.92
C GLU A 109 -0.26 -7.07 4.27
N LEU A 110 -0.51 -7.06 2.95
CA LEU A 110 -0.87 -5.84 2.22
C LEU A 110 -2.19 -5.24 2.68
N GLU A 111 -3.19 -6.06 2.99
CA GLU A 111 -4.46 -5.59 3.54
C GLU A 111 -4.29 -4.91 4.91
N GLN A 112 -3.32 -5.36 5.71
CA GLN A 112 -3.01 -4.76 7.01
C GLN A 112 -2.23 -3.44 6.89
N GLN A 113 -1.61 -3.13 5.75
CA GLN A 113 -0.88 -1.88 5.50
C GLN A 113 -1.83 -0.77 5.04
N THR A 114 -2.59 -0.23 5.98
CA THR A 114 -3.65 0.76 5.73
C THR A 114 -3.09 2.15 5.40
N LEU A 115 -3.94 3.00 4.79
CA LEU A 115 -3.63 4.41 4.55
C LEU A 115 -3.29 5.12 5.86
N GLU A 116 -4.05 4.89 6.92
CA GLU A 116 -3.79 5.48 8.25
C GLU A 116 -2.37 5.16 8.72
N LYS A 117 -1.96 3.89 8.67
CA LYS A 117 -0.60 3.48 9.06
C LYS A 117 0.48 4.17 8.22
N LEU A 118 0.27 4.32 6.91
CA LEU A 118 1.20 5.03 6.04
C LEU A 118 1.35 6.49 6.45
N LEU A 119 0.23 7.18 6.67
CA LEU A 119 0.22 8.61 7.03
C LEU A 119 0.85 8.85 8.40
N LEU A 120 0.59 8.00 9.39
CA LEU A 120 1.20 8.08 10.71
C LEU A 120 2.70 7.77 10.65
N ALA A 121 3.11 6.72 9.94
CA ALA A 121 4.52 6.40 9.74
C ALA A 121 5.29 7.56 9.08
N TYR A 122 4.66 8.28 8.16
CA TYR A 122 5.25 9.48 7.57
C TYR A 122 5.43 10.61 8.60
N CYS A 123 4.47 10.83 9.49
CA CYS A 123 4.59 11.82 10.55
C CYS A 123 5.72 11.47 11.52
N ASP A 124 5.86 10.18 11.88
CA ASP A 124 6.96 9.69 12.73
C ASP A 124 8.31 9.87 12.03
N TYR A 125 8.37 9.61 10.74
CA TYR A 125 9.58 9.84 9.93
C TYR A 125 9.98 11.32 9.94
N LEU A 126 9.04 12.26 9.76
CA LEU A 126 9.32 13.70 9.87
C LEU A 126 9.83 14.07 11.28
N GLN A 127 9.26 13.50 12.33
CA GLN A 127 9.69 13.71 13.71
C GLN A 127 11.13 13.24 13.93
N ASN A 128 11.46 12.05 13.44
CA ASN A 128 12.81 11.48 13.53
C ASN A 128 13.86 12.31 12.76
N LEU A 129 13.43 13.01 11.70
CA LEU A 129 14.27 13.97 10.98
C LEU A 129 14.36 15.34 11.68
N GLY A 130 13.77 15.53 12.86
CA GLY A 130 13.73 16.81 13.56
C GLY A 130 12.90 17.90 12.87
N LYS A 131 12.02 17.55 11.92
CA LYS A 131 11.18 18.52 11.20
C LYS A 131 10.04 19.01 12.08
N ILE A 132 9.98 20.28 12.39
CA ILE A 132 8.90 20.93 13.18
C ILE A 132 7.51 20.67 12.54
N SER A 133 7.46 20.55 11.22
CA SER A 133 6.24 20.32 10.46
C SER A 133 5.55 18.96 10.75
N HIS A 134 6.19 18.04 11.51
CA HIS A 134 5.59 16.74 11.85
C HIS A 134 4.27 16.88 12.63
N GLN A 135 4.18 17.88 13.54
CA GLN A 135 2.96 18.11 14.33
C GLN A 135 1.81 18.61 13.45
N GLU A 136 2.11 19.57 12.56
CA GLU A 136 1.12 20.09 11.63
C GLU A 136 0.66 19.02 10.64
N ALA A 137 1.60 18.23 10.08
CA ALA A 137 1.28 17.11 9.20
C ALA A 137 0.34 16.11 9.89
N ARG A 138 0.66 15.73 11.13
CA ARG A 138 -0.16 14.82 11.94
C ARG A 138 -1.57 15.37 12.15
N ASN A 139 -1.71 16.64 12.52
CA ASN A 139 -3.01 17.27 12.75
C ASN A 139 -3.84 17.34 11.46
N VAL A 140 -3.25 17.77 10.34
CA VAL A 140 -3.94 17.88 9.05
C VAL A 140 -4.39 16.51 8.56
N LEU A 141 -3.52 15.51 8.60
CA LEU A 141 -3.82 14.15 8.13
C LEU A 141 -4.84 13.46 9.04
N ARG A 142 -4.74 13.63 10.36
CA ARG A 142 -5.70 13.06 11.31
C ARG A 142 -7.09 13.63 11.09
N LEU A 143 -7.24 14.96 11.13
CA LEU A 143 -8.55 15.63 11.04
C LEU A 143 -9.23 15.43 9.68
N HIS A 144 -8.46 15.50 8.59
CA HIS A 144 -9.04 15.59 7.26
C HIS A 144 -9.02 14.28 6.46
N VAL A 145 -8.27 13.27 6.92
CA VAL A 145 -8.27 11.93 6.31
C VAL A 145 -8.77 10.89 7.29
N ILE A 146 -8.09 10.72 8.45
CA ILE A 146 -8.35 9.58 9.33
C ILE A 146 -9.73 9.69 9.98
N GLU A 147 -10.04 10.83 10.59
CA GLU A 147 -11.33 11.06 11.25
C GLU A 147 -12.47 11.35 10.26
N ALA A 148 -12.16 12.08 9.18
CA ALA A 148 -13.18 12.48 8.21
C ALA A 148 -13.60 11.35 7.25
N PHE A 149 -12.69 10.43 6.94
CA PHE A 149 -12.90 9.30 6.01
C PHE A 149 -12.41 7.99 6.61
N PRO A 150 -12.99 7.48 7.70
CA PRO A 150 -12.48 6.32 8.43
C PRO A 150 -12.47 5.03 7.59
N LYS A 151 -13.39 4.88 6.63
CA LYS A 151 -13.36 3.75 5.69
C LYS A 151 -12.14 3.81 4.78
N LEU A 152 -11.85 4.98 4.23
CA LEU A 152 -10.67 5.21 3.38
C LEU A 152 -9.37 5.03 4.18
N ALA A 153 -9.32 5.53 5.41
CA ALA A 153 -8.16 5.40 6.28
C ALA A 153 -7.80 3.94 6.59
N ARG A 154 -8.81 3.07 6.69
CA ARG A 154 -8.64 1.61 6.92
C ARG A 154 -8.38 0.81 5.64
N SER A 155 -8.56 1.40 4.47
CA SER A 155 -8.27 0.72 3.21
C SER A 155 -6.75 0.52 3.04
N PRO A 156 -6.30 -0.54 2.35
CA PRO A 156 -4.90 -0.75 2.03
C PRO A 156 -4.32 0.45 1.28
N ALA A 157 -3.17 0.96 1.73
CA ALA A 157 -2.54 2.14 1.13
C ALA A 157 -2.23 1.96 -0.37
N SER A 158 -1.91 0.72 -0.78
CA SER A 158 -1.63 0.37 -2.17
C SER A 158 -2.84 0.42 -3.11
N GLN A 159 -4.06 0.45 -2.56
CA GLN A 159 -5.32 0.48 -3.32
C GLN A 159 -5.95 1.87 -3.39
N ILE A 160 -5.34 2.87 -2.76
CA ILE A 160 -5.84 4.24 -2.79
C ILE A 160 -5.72 4.81 -4.20
N THR A 161 -6.83 5.35 -4.71
CA THR A 161 -6.91 5.92 -6.05
C THR A 161 -6.77 7.45 -6.06
N THR A 162 -6.39 8.00 -7.20
CA THR A 162 -6.32 9.46 -7.42
C THR A 162 -7.67 10.13 -7.19
N GLU A 163 -8.76 9.47 -7.60
CA GLU A 163 -10.13 9.98 -7.41
C GLU A 163 -10.49 10.11 -5.93
N GLN A 164 -10.20 9.10 -5.13
CA GLN A 164 -10.42 9.13 -3.67
C GLN A 164 -9.66 10.27 -3.00
N VAL A 165 -8.41 10.53 -3.42
CA VAL A 165 -7.63 11.67 -2.93
C VAL A 165 -8.27 12.99 -3.34
N ALA A 166 -8.73 13.10 -4.59
CA ALA A 166 -9.43 14.28 -5.09
C ALA A 166 -10.74 14.54 -4.31
N ASP A 167 -11.49 13.52 -3.92
CA ASP A 167 -12.70 13.65 -3.11
C ASP A 167 -12.42 14.22 -1.71
N VAL A 168 -11.34 13.75 -1.06
CA VAL A 168 -10.89 14.31 0.22
C VAL A 168 -10.56 15.81 0.08
N MET A 169 -9.86 16.20 -1.00
CA MET A 169 -9.53 17.59 -1.28
C MET A 169 -10.79 18.43 -1.59
N ARG A 170 -11.72 17.87 -2.39
CA ARG A 170 -12.97 18.53 -2.79
C ARG A 170 -13.81 18.93 -1.58
N ARG A 171 -13.93 18.03 -0.60
CA ARG A 171 -14.61 18.36 0.66
C ARG A 171 -14.03 19.59 1.32
N LEU A 172 -12.70 19.69 1.46
CA LEU A 172 -12.05 20.84 2.08
C LEU A 172 -12.27 22.13 1.29
N ILE A 173 -12.26 22.04 -0.03
CA ILE A 173 -12.52 23.19 -0.91
C ILE A 173 -13.98 23.67 -0.75
N GLN A 174 -14.94 22.75 -0.65
CA GLN A 174 -16.34 23.06 -0.40
C GLN A 174 -16.55 23.69 0.98
N ASP A 175 -15.80 23.26 1.99
CA ASP A 175 -15.79 23.85 3.33
C ASP A 175 -15.06 25.23 3.37
N GLY A 176 -14.62 25.78 2.23
CA GLY A 176 -13.87 27.03 2.15
C GLY A 176 -12.40 26.92 2.61
N LYS A 177 -11.92 25.74 2.95
CA LYS A 177 -10.56 25.49 3.50
C LYS A 177 -9.54 25.17 2.40
N ARG A 178 -9.50 25.99 1.35
CA ARG A 178 -8.67 25.76 0.15
C ARG A 178 -7.18 25.60 0.46
N ARG A 179 -6.62 26.43 1.34
CA ARG A 179 -5.22 26.33 1.78
C ARG A 179 -4.93 25.00 2.49
N SER A 180 -5.87 24.54 3.32
CA SER A 180 -5.76 23.26 4.00
C SER A 180 -5.83 22.08 3.01
N ALA A 181 -6.63 22.17 1.95
CA ALA A 181 -6.67 21.18 0.88
C ALA A 181 -5.30 21.03 0.18
N ASN A 182 -4.67 22.16 -0.17
CA ASN A 182 -3.33 22.14 -0.78
C ASN A 182 -2.26 21.59 0.16
N LYS A 183 -2.34 21.94 1.44
CA LYS A 183 -1.44 21.44 2.47
C LYS A 183 -1.61 19.94 2.69
N LEU A 184 -2.85 19.46 2.80
CA LEU A 184 -3.18 18.04 2.86
C LEU A 184 -2.60 17.28 1.68
N ARG A 185 -2.83 17.78 0.46
CA ARG A 185 -2.29 17.21 -0.76
C ARG A 185 -0.77 17.07 -0.68
N SER A 186 -0.08 18.09 -0.22
CA SER A 186 1.39 18.09 -0.11
C SER A 186 1.88 17.02 0.86
N TYR A 187 1.26 16.87 2.03
CA TYR A 187 1.63 15.85 3.00
C TYR A 187 1.30 14.44 2.52
N MET A 188 0.11 14.23 1.95
CA MET A 188 -0.24 12.91 1.38
C MET A 188 0.72 12.53 0.24
N ARG A 189 1.02 13.48 -0.68
CA ARG A 189 1.97 13.23 -1.77
C ARG A 189 3.34 12.83 -1.25
N ALA A 190 3.83 13.50 -0.23
CA ALA A 190 5.12 13.19 0.39
C ALA A 190 5.11 11.81 1.08
N ALA A 191 4.04 11.46 1.81
CA ALA A 191 3.89 10.15 2.45
C ALA A 191 3.94 9.00 1.42
N PHE A 192 3.14 9.10 0.36
CA PHE A 192 3.15 8.12 -0.72
C PHE A 192 4.50 8.07 -1.47
N GLN A 193 5.15 9.23 -1.64
CA GLN A 193 6.46 9.28 -2.28
C GLN A 193 7.53 8.60 -1.41
N CYS A 194 7.51 8.76 -0.09
CA CYS A 194 8.39 8.02 0.82
C CYS A 194 8.22 6.51 0.64
N ALA A 195 6.98 6.01 0.67
CA ALA A 195 6.72 4.58 0.49
C ALA A 195 7.16 4.07 -0.90
N LYS A 196 6.90 4.84 -1.97
CA LYS A 196 7.33 4.51 -3.33
C LYS A 196 8.86 4.44 -3.44
N SER A 197 9.56 5.39 -2.84
CA SER A 197 11.02 5.52 -2.95
C SER A 197 11.81 4.67 -1.95
N ALA A 198 11.14 4.03 -0.99
CA ALA A 198 11.81 3.24 0.05
C ALA A 198 12.62 2.05 -0.47
N LYS A 199 12.38 1.61 -1.72
CA LYS A 199 13.15 0.54 -2.37
C LYS A 199 14.50 1.02 -2.90
N THR A 200 14.61 2.30 -3.25
CA THR A 200 15.74 2.88 -3.98
C THR A 200 16.48 3.96 -3.19
N ASN A 201 15.85 4.55 -2.17
CA ASN A 201 16.45 5.59 -1.35
C ASN A 201 16.84 5.04 0.03
N PRO A 202 18.16 4.91 0.33
CA PRO A 202 18.65 4.38 1.61
C PRO A 202 18.35 5.29 2.82
N SER A 203 18.03 6.56 2.61
CA SER A 203 17.69 7.50 3.68
C SER A 203 16.25 7.34 4.20
N ILE A 204 15.43 6.53 3.53
CA ILE A 204 14.05 6.25 3.93
C ILE A 204 14.01 4.91 4.68
N PRO A 205 13.36 4.83 5.87
CA PRO A 205 13.24 3.59 6.62
C PRO A 205 12.63 2.45 5.79
N LEU A 206 13.21 1.25 5.92
CA LEU A 206 12.75 0.05 5.19
C LEU A 206 11.29 -0.33 5.51
N SER A 207 10.77 0.09 6.67
CA SER A 207 9.37 -0.13 7.05
C SER A 207 8.36 0.41 6.02
N PHE A 208 8.71 1.48 5.29
CA PHE A 208 7.87 2.00 4.21
C PHE A 208 7.73 1.05 3.02
N LYS A 209 8.65 0.09 2.87
CA LYS A 209 8.62 -0.90 1.79
C LYS A 209 7.41 -1.86 1.89
N SER A 210 6.93 -2.12 3.12
CA SER A 210 5.79 -2.98 3.39
C SER A 210 4.46 -2.46 2.80
N PHE A 211 4.33 -1.15 2.59
CA PHE A 211 3.14 -0.55 1.96
C PHE A 211 3.01 -0.87 0.47
N ALA A 212 4.06 -1.40 -0.18
CA ALA A 212 4.10 -1.86 -1.57
C ALA A 212 3.59 -0.83 -2.61
N ILE A 213 3.84 0.46 -2.36
CA ILE A 213 3.43 1.53 -3.26
C ILE A 213 4.28 1.51 -4.53
N SER A 214 3.65 1.36 -5.68
CA SER A 214 4.28 1.43 -7.01
C SER A 214 4.04 2.78 -7.70
N VAL A 215 2.84 3.33 -7.53
CA VAL A 215 2.42 4.62 -8.09
C VAL A 215 1.96 5.53 -6.96
N ASN A 216 2.29 6.81 -7.05
CA ASN A 216 1.81 7.79 -6.09
C ASN A 216 0.47 8.36 -6.56
N PRO A 217 -0.67 8.00 -5.93
CA PRO A 217 -1.99 8.40 -6.40
C PRO A 217 -2.26 9.91 -6.26
N VAL A 218 -1.42 10.61 -5.50
CA VAL A 218 -1.56 12.06 -5.28
C VAL A 218 -0.86 12.86 -6.37
N SER A 219 0.07 12.26 -7.14
CA SER A 219 0.85 12.97 -8.16
C SER A 219 -0.01 13.61 -9.23
N ASP A 220 -1.05 12.91 -9.66
CA ASP A 220 -1.94 13.35 -10.75
C ASP A 220 -3.08 14.27 -10.27
N THR A 221 -3.18 14.53 -8.96
CA THR A 221 -4.11 15.54 -8.45
C THR A 221 -3.56 16.95 -8.69
N THR A 222 -4.45 17.92 -8.91
CA THR A 222 -4.09 19.32 -9.11
C THR A 222 -4.30 20.11 -7.82
N PRO A 223 -3.36 20.98 -7.39
CA PRO A 223 -3.61 21.88 -6.28
C PRO A 223 -4.64 22.94 -6.67
N ASP A 224 -5.43 23.41 -5.69
CA ASP A 224 -6.36 24.53 -5.91
C ASP A 224 -5.55 25.83 -6.07
N PRO A 225 -5.62 26.52 -7.24
CA PRO A 225 -4.85 27.72 -7.49
C PRO A 225 -5.26 28.89 -6.58
N GLN A 226 -6.50 28.90 -6.11
CA GLN A 226 -7.00 29.94 -5.20
C GLN A 226 -6.57 29.73 -3.74
N GLY A 227 -6.14 28.52 -3.38
CA GLY A 227 -5.75 28.18 -2.01
C GLY A 227 -4.42 28.79 -1.56
N ASN A 228 -3.58 29.23 -2.48
CA ASN A 228 -2.24 29.76 -2.20
C ASN A 228 -2.08 31.22 -2.59
N GLN A 229 -3.18 31.96 -2.78
CA GLN A 229 -3.10 33.38 -3.08
C GLN A 229 -2.56 34.11 -1.86
N ALA A 230 -1.48 34.87 -2.05
CA ALA A 230 -0.98 35.80 -1.05
C ALA A 230 -1.95 36.99 -0.94
N ASP A 231 -2.21 37.41 0.29
CA ASP A 231 -2.84 38.72 0.50
C ASP A 231 -1.86 39.80 0.04
N LYS A 232 -2.21 40.48 -1.06
CA LYS A 232 -1.43 41.58 -1.65
C LYS A 232 -1.96 42.92 -1.21
N ASN A 233 -2.41 43.05 0.02
CA ASN A 233 -2.92 44.28 0.57
C ASN A 233 -1.85 44.93 1.45
N PRO A 234 -0.85 45.61 0.87
CA PRO A 234 0.20 46.26 1.65
C PRO A 234 -0.39 47.41 2.48
N ILE A 235 0.18 47.60 3.66
CA ILE A 235 -0.18 48.75 4.50
C ILE A 235 0.18 50.04 3.77
N ASN A 236 -0.78 50.97 3.67
CA ASN A 236 -0.52 52.27 3.07
C ASN A 236 0.30 53.15 3.99
N PHE A 237 0.79 54.29 3.46
CA PHE A 237 1.67 55.20 4.20
C PHE A 237 1.04 55.70 5.51
N PHE A 238 -0.23 56.10 5.50
CA PHE A 238 -0.93 56.57 6.71
C PHE A 238 -1.10 55.45 7.73
N GLY A 239 -1.40 54.22 7.28
CA GLY A 239 -1.46 53.05 8.13
C GLY A 239 -0.10 52.74 8.75
N LEU A 240 0.97 52.88 7.97
CA LEU A 240 2.35 52.68 8.44
C LEU A 240 2.74 53.71 9.50
N GLN A 241 2.38 55.00 9.31
CA GLN A 241 2.61 56.05 10.30
C GLN A 241 1.88 55.77 11.62
N ARG A 242 0.60 55.35 11.54
CA ARG A 242 -0.20 54.98 12.73
C ARG A 242 0.41 53.78 13.45
N TYR A 243 0.79 52.76 12.70
CA TYR A 243 1.47 51.59 13.23
C TYR A 243 2.77 51.97 13.94
N TRP A 244 3.62 52.79 13.29
CA TRP A 244 4.86 53.26 13.87
C TRP A 244 4.63 54.05 15.17
N LYS A 245 3.70 54.98 15.20
CA LYS A 245 3.34 55.72 16.42
C LYS A 245 2.94 54.79 17.54
N HIS A 246 2.14 53.78 17.25
CA HIS A 246 1.67 52.82 18.22
C HIS A 246 2.82 52.00 18.84
N ILE A 247 3.66 51.37 18.02
CA ILE A 247 4.78 50.53 18.50
C ILE A 247 5.91 51.37 19.13
N LYS A 248 6.03 52.65 18.78
CA LYS A 248 7.01 53.56 19.37
C LYS A 248 6.60 54.02 20.77
N ALA A 249 5.30 54.18 21.01
CA ALA A 249 4.77 54.63 22.28
C ALA A 249 4.86 53.55 23.40
N GLN A 250 5.07 52.31 23.05
CA GLN A 250 5.15 51.21 24.00
C GLN A 250 6.61 50.79 24.26
N ASN A 251 6.92 50.53 25.52
CA ASN A 251 8.28 50.17 25.95
C ASN A 251 8.37 48.70 26.40
N ASP A 252 7.67 47.82 25.68
CA ASP A 252 7.72 46.38 25.92
C ASP A 252 8.58 45.63 24.88
N TYR A 253 8.95 44.40 25.20
CA TYR A 253 9.78 43.55 24.36
C TYR A 253 9.14 43.33 22.96
N ARG A 254 7.82 43.15 22.88
CA ARG A 254 7.13 42.88 21.61
C ARG A 254 7.20 44.10 20.69
N SER A 255 6.95 45.26 21.23
CA SER A 255 7.03 46.53 20.48
C SER A 255 8.48 46.83 20.04
N ALA A 256 9.47 46.49 20.85
CA ALA A 256 10.90 46.58 20.45
C ALA A 256 11.20 45.67 19.26
N LEU A 257 10.75 44.39 19.29
CA LEU A 257 10.90 43.45 18.19
C LEU A 257 10.19 43.93 16.91
N LEU A 258 8.98 44.52 17.02
CA LEU A 258 8.24 45.03 15.88
C LEU A 258 8.90 46.26 15.26
N ARG A 259 9.46 47.15 16.09
CA ARG A 259 10.29 48.30 15.59
C ARG A 259 11.52 47.79 14.84
N PHE A 260 12.21 46.79 15.39
CA PHE A 260 13.38 46.19 14.78
C PHE A 260 13.05 45.47 13.46
N HIS A 261 11.95 44.72 13.46
CA HIS A 261 11.43 44.06 12.26
C HIS A 261 11.13 45.07 11.13
N LEU A 262 10.51 46.22 11.47
CA LEU A 262 10.23 47.26 10.49
C LEU A 262 11.50 47.95 9.99
N ALA A 263 12.44 48.26 10.89
CA ALA A 263 13.71 48.93 10.57
C ALA A 263 14.63 48.02 9.70
N THR A 264 14.54 46.73 9.85
CA THR A 264 15.32 45.75 9.03
C THR A 264 14.64 45.35 7.70
N GLY A 265 13.57 46.07 7.30
CA GLY A 265 12.87 45.83 6.03
C GLY A 265 12.00 44.57 6.02
N GLY A 266 11.48 44.15 7.17
CA GLY A 266 10.53 43.04 7.26
C GLY A 266 11.15 41.66 7.19
N GLN A 267 12.31 41.47 7.79
CA GLN A 267 12.99 40.16 7.89
C GLN A 267 12.13 39.14 8.64
N ARG A 268 12.36 37.85 8.39
CA ARG A 268 11.58 36.80 9.08
C ARG A 268 11.75 36.94 10.60
N ILE A 269 10.64 37.05 11.32
CA ILE A 269 10.65 37.20 12.78
C ILE A 269 11.43 36.11 13.49
N ALA A 270 11.34 34.85 12.98
CA ALA A 270 12.10 33.73 13.52
C ALA A 270 13.62 33.90 13.43
N GLN A 271 14.13 34.62 12.42
CA GLN A 271 15.55 34.98 12.30
C GLN A 271 15.93 36.07 13.31
N LEU A 272 15.07 37.10 13.43
CA LEU A 272 15.29 38.18 14.41
C LEU A 272 15.30 37.69 15.85
N LEU A 273 14.45 36.71 16.19
CA LEU A 273 14.37 36.12 17.53
C LEU A 273 15.57 35.27 17.91
N ARG A 274 16.40 34.87 16.95
CA ARG A 274 17.62 34.10 17.18
C ARG A 274 18.89 34.93 17.28
N LEU A 275 18.80 36.23 16.99
CA LEU A 275 19.95 37.14 17.07
C LEU A 275 20.54 37.14 18.46
N THR A 276 21.84 37.03 18.49
CA THR A 276 22.68 37.24 19.67
C THR A 276 23.50 38.52 19.54
N ASN A 277 24.13 38.96 20.61
CA ASN A 277 25.03 40.12 20.56
C ASN A 277 26.18 39.93 19.58
N ALA A 278 26.60 38.69 19.32
CA ALA A 278 27.67 38.39 18.37
C ALA A 278 27.27 38.62 16.92
N ASP A 279 25.97 38.62 16.62
CA ASP A 279 25.44 38.77 15.26
C ASP A 279 25.21 40.25 14.89
N ILE A 280 25.41 41.19 15.85
CA ILE A 280 25.19 42.63 15.67
C ILE A 280 26.54 43.30 15.53
N HIS A 281 26.82 43.81 14.35
CA HIS A 281 28.03 44.57 14.02
C HIS A 281 27.73 46.05 13.91
N SER A 282 28.74 46.89 13.76
CA SER A 282 28.60 48.34 13.67
C SER A 282 27.82 48.81 12.43
N ASP A 283 27.85 48.07 11.35
CA ASP A 283 27.32 48.40 10.03
C ASP A 283 26.34 47.39 9.46
N HIS A 284 26.25 46.19 10.05
CA HIS A 284 25.36 45.13 9.56
C HIS A 284 24.92 44.16 10.66
N ILE A 285 23.95 43.32 10.34
CA ILE A 285 23.45 42.23 11.18
C ILE A 285 23.56 40.94 10.41
N VAL A 286 24.03 39.89 11.04
CA VAL A 286 24.10 38.55 10.46
C VAL A 286 22.82 37.77 10.83
N LEU A 287 22.03 37.38 9.82
CA LEU A 287 20.84 36.56 10.03
C LEU A 287 21.12 35.11 9.68
N HIS A 288 20.80 34.22 10.60
CA HIS A 288 20.96 32.79 10.41
C HIS A 288 19.65 32.13 9.97
N ASP A 289 19.68 31.40 8.84
CA ASP A 289 18.57 30.52 8.44
C ASP A 289 18.57 29.27 9.32
N PRO A 290 17.37 28.74 9.65
CA PRO A 290 17.25 27.54 10.48
C PRO A 290 17.73 26.28 9.76
#